data_47b7faf39dcf178cb2d90b359db6be99
#
_entry.id   47b7faf39dcf178cb2d90b359db6be99
#
_cell.length_a   1.000
_cell.length_b   1.000
_cell.length_c   1.000
_cell.angle_alpha   90.00
_cell.angle_beta   90.00
_cell.angle_gamma   90.00
#
_symmetry.space_group_name_H-M   'P 1'
#
loop_
_entity.id
_entity.type
_entity.pdbx_description
1 polymer ?
#
loop_
_entity_poly.entity_id
_entity_poly.type
_entity_poly.pdbx_seq_one_letter_code
_entity_poly.pdbx_strand_id
1 'polypeptide(L)'
;MIKHLLFLVTFCCLLSCNNKDKEGITTYLGGQIINPKMAYVLLSHQDKKIDTIALNTNGSFDFQCENLQTNLYIIKHGELQYIFIEPGDSIMFHLNTVGFDESLAFSGRGAEKNNFLMYLFLQNEEEDKRLPELYNLNPKAFEKEIAHTKKTLLRELDEFISSEKPSEPFIHIALANINYNYYSRKELYLSTNNTASDHTKINYPENFFTYRDSIQLNNNALKNYYTYYQFINRYLDNLAHDGHKKPGLFFNKRSYSHQTQKLRLIDSLITNKQLHDNLLQNTVKKYLVHADDSQKEHDLVALYKELDHNKAHHKEVERYAHNTAKINAGELIPNLTLITGSKELISIQKINTSKTVFFFWNSESVKHYKEIHVRIAELKSKYSEYAFVGINTGTDFSAWHQTVLNSGYNQENEYQLQNSTTAKNALFINSANKAMIVDKGGIILEGNSNLFNQNFESLLLGYLNKK
;
A
#
# COMPACT_ATOMS: atom_id res chain seq x y z
N MET A 1 -77.20 -3.24 28.65
CA MET A 1 -76.14 -2.18 28.56
C MET A 1 -74.78 -2.66 29.11
N ILE A 2 -74.68 -3.44 30.16
CA ILE A 2 -73.41 -3.88 30.76
C ILE A 2 -72.60 -4.85 29.88
N LYS A 3 -73.24 -5.73 29.06
CA LYS A 3 -72.55 -6.68 28.18
C LYS A 3 -71.81 -6.00 26.99
N HIS A 4 -72.34 -4.88 26.50
CA HIS A 4 -71.70 -4.14 25.41
C HIS A 4 -70.53 -3.25 25.88
N LEU A 5 -70.54 -2.85 27.15
CA LEU A 5 -69.48 -2.07 27.76
C LEU A 5 -68.25 -2.95 28.02
N LEU A 6 -68.43 -4.24 28.39
CA LEU A 6 -67.34 -5.19 28.62
C LEU A 6 -66.63 -5.57 27.31
N PHE A 7 -67.37 -5.64 26.19
CA PHE A 7 -66.82 -5.95 24.87
C PHE A 7 -65.99 -4.78 24.29
N LEU A 8 -66.41 -3.53 24.59
CA LEU A 8 -65.66 -2.35 24.14
C LEU A 8 -64.34 -2.15 24.90
N VAL A 9 -64.28 -2.51 26.20
CA VAL A 9 -63.06 -2.41 26.99
C VAL A 9 -62.04 -3.52 26.58
N THR A 10 -62.51 -4.71 26.19
CA THR A 10 -61.62 -5.82 25.75
C THR A 10 -61.02 -5.54 24.37
N PHE A 11 -61.71 -4.75 23.51
CA PHE A 11 -61.20 -4.39 22.17
C PHE A 11 -60.15 -3.26 22.23
N CYS A 12 -60.22 -2.35 23.20
CA CYS A 12 -59.20 -1.28 23.38
C CYS A 12 -57.84 -1.81 23.91
N CYS A 13 -57.78 -3.00 24.53
CA CYS A 13 -56.52 -3.58 24.99
C CYS A 13 -55.70 -4.29 23.90
N LEU A 14 -56.27 -4.45 22.68
CA LEU A 14 -55.54 -5.09 21.53
C LEU A 14 -54.83 -4.07 20.59
N LEU A 15 -54.95 -2.76 20.88
CA LEU A 15 -54.22 -1.70 20.16
C LEU A 15 -52.98 -1.26 20.89
N SER A 16 -52.34 -2.13 21.70
CA SER A 16 -50.98 -1.88 22.15
C SER A 16 -50.06 -1.94 20.91
N CYS A 17 -49.78 -0.76 20.41
CA CYS A 17 -48.77 -0.55 19.37
C CYS A 17 -47.46 -1.24 19.81
N ASN A 18 -47.15 -2.34 19.17
CA ASN A 18 -45.78 -2.80 19.08
C ASN A 18 -44.97 -1.75 18.30
N ASN A 19 -44.58 -0.68 18.92
CA ASN A 19 -43.34 -0.02 18.56
C ASN A 19 -42.22 -1.00 18.90
N LYS A 20 -41.99 -1.99 18.02
CA LYS A 20 -40.70 -2.56 17.92
C LYS A 20 -39.82 -1.39 17.43
N ASP A 21 -39.20 -0.71 18.39
CA ASP A 21 -37.94 -0.05 18.10
C ASP A 21 -37.19 -1.08 17.27
N LYS A 22 -36.76 -0.70 16.07
CA LYS A 22 -35.83 -1.52 15.30
C LYS A 22 -34.57 -1.56 16.15
N GLU A 23 -34.45 -2.53 17.04
CA GLU A 23 -33.18 -2.82 17.69
C GLU A 23 -32.17 -2.96 16.56
N GLY A 24 -31.24 -2.04 16.50
CA GLY A 24 -30.19 -2.04 15.50
C GLY A 24 -29.44 -3.36 15.59
N ILE A 25 -29.17 -3.98 14.46
CA ILE A 25 -28.39 -5.22 14.45
C ILE A 25 -26.98 -4.88 14.91
N THR A 26 -26.62 -5.31 16.12
CA THR A 26 -25.31 -5.06 16.71
C THR A 26 -24.28 -6.00 16.11
N THR A 27 -23.20 -5.45 15.63
CA THR A 27 -22.00 -6.16 15.17
C THR A 27 -20.91 -6.01 16.23
N TYR A 28 -20.22 -7.10 16.52
CA TYR A 28 -19.17 -7.16 17.52
C TYR A 28 -17.81 -7.47 16.87
N LEU A 29 -16.79 -6.67 17.24
CA LEU A 29 -15.39 -6.93 16.89
C LEU A 29 -14.55 -6.92 18.17
N GLY A 30 -13.73 -7.94 18.35
CA GLY A 30 -12.83 -8.01 19.49
C GLY A 30 -11.58 -8.81 19.18
N GLY A 31 -10.71 -8.92 20.17
CA GLY A 31 -9.52 -9.74 19.98
C GLY A 31 -8.39 -9.42 20.93
N GLN A 32 -7.23 -9.99 20.60
CA GLN A 32 -6.00 -9.78 21.34
C GLN A 32 -4.84 -9.58 20.38
N ILE A 33 -4.03 -8.56 20.65
CA ILE A 33 -2.81 -8.26 19.92
C ILE A 33 -1.62 -8.51 20.84
N ILE A 34 -0.76 -9.42 20.42
CA ILE A 34 0.50 -9.71 21.09
C ILE A 34 1.58 -8.78 20.54
N ASN A 35 2.42 -8.23 21.42
CA ASN A 35 3.45 -7.23 21.07
C ASN A 35 2.86 -5.98 20.36
N PRO A 36 1.84 -5.32 20.93
CA PRO A 36 1.18 -4.21 20.28
C PRO A 36 2.15 -3.05 20.03
N LYS A 37 2.13 -2.50 18.82
CA LYS A 37 2.95 -1.34 18.40
C LYS A 37 2.28 -0.01 18.68
N MET A 38 0.98 -0.01 18.95
CA MET A 38 0.15 1.16 19.23
C MET A 38 -0.86 0.80 20.33
N ALA A 39 -1.35 1.81 21.03
CA ALA A 39 -2.38 1.63 22.08
C ALA A 39 -3.81 1.47 21.54
N TYR A 40 -3.97 1.28 20.22
CA TYR A 40 -5.29 1.21 19.59
C TYR A 40 -5.29 0.41 18.27
N VAL A 41 -6.48 -0.03 17.88
CA VAL A 41 -6.81 -0.53 16.53
C VAL A 41 -7.67 0.54 15.84
N LEU A 42 -7.34 0.86 14.59
CA LEU A 42 -8.15 1.73 13.77
C LEU A 42 -9.07 0.88 12.89
N LEU A 43 -10.38 1.14 12.97
CA LEU A 43 -11.38 0.61 12.05
C LEU A 43 -11.78 1.68 11.06
N SER A 44 -11.73 1.38 9.78
CA SER A 44 -12.12 2.30 8.71
C SER A 44 -12.89 1.58 7.60
N HIS A 45 -13.70 2.34 6.88
CA HIS A 45 -14.40 1.89 5.68
C HIS A 45 -14.28 2.97 4.61
N GLN A 46 -13.82 2.57 3.44
CA GLN A 46 -13.39 3.52 2.42
C GLN A 46 -12.40 4.51 3.04
N ASP A 47 -12.21 5.69 2.72
CA ASP A 47 -11.25 6.62 3.35
C ASP A 47 -11.76 7.25 4.67
N LYS A 48 -12.85 6.72 5.22
CA LYS A 48 -13.46 7.25 6.44
C LYS A 48 -13.10 6.39 7.65
N LYS A 49 -12.51 7.03 8.65
CA LYS A 49 -12.36 6.43 9.96
C LYS A 49 -13.75 6.18 10.56
N ILE A 50 -14.01 4.94 10.99
CA ILE A 50 -15.21 4.57 11.76
C ILE A 50 -14.93 4.78 13.22
N ASP A 51 -13.86 4.14 13.73
CA ASP A 51 -13.49 4.27 15.14
C ASP A 51 -11.99 4.07 15.37
N THR A 52 -11.55 4.50 16.56
CA THR A 52 -10.23 4.23 17.12
C THR A 52 -10.42 3.46 18.41
N ILE A 53 -10.28 2.15 18.34
CA ILE A 53 -10.59 1.20 19.41
C ILE A 53 -9.36 1.07 20.31
N ALA A 54 -9.47 1.50 21.56
CA ALA A 54 -8.36 1.43 22.53
C ALA A 54 -8.02 -0.02 22.90
N LEU A 55 -6.74 -0.32 23.07
CA LEU A 55 -6.30 -1.59 23.64
C LEU A 55 -6.24 -1.49 25.18
N ASN A 56 -6.64 -2.56 25.83
CA ASN A 56 -6.39 -2.77 27.25
C ASN A 56 -4.89 -3.05 27.50
N THR A 57 -4.48 -3.03 28.75
CA THR A 57 -3.08 -3.24 29.16
C THR A 57 -2.51 -4.63 28.77
N ASN A 58 -3.38 -5.62 28.59
CA ASN A 58 -3.01 -6.95 28.12
C ASN A 58 -3.06 -7.10 26.58
N GLY A 59 -3.30 -6.01 25.84
CA GLY A 59 -3.42 -6.01 24.39
C GLY A 59 -4.79 -6.50 23.86
N SER A 60 -5.77 -6.73 24.71
CA SER A 60 -7.14 -7.05 24.28
C SER A 60 -7.92 -5.79 23.92
N PHE A 61 -8.94 -5.96 23.10
CA PHE A 61 -9.90 -4.91 22.75
C PHE A 61 -11.27 -5.51 22.47
N ASP A 62 -12.29 -4.69 22.58
CA ASP A 62 -13.66 -4.98 22.17
C ASP A 62 -14.33 -3.74 21.59
N PHE A 63 -15.20 -3.95 20.64
CA PHE A 63 -15.92 -2.89 19.95
C PHE A 63 -17.29 -3.40 19.53
N GLN A 64 -18.31 -2.61 19.79
CA GLN A 64 -19.68 -2.85 19.36
C GLN A 64 -20.14 -1.70 18.50
N CYS A 65 -20.76 -1.99 17.39
CA CYS A 65 -21.32 -1.00 16.50
C CYS A 65 -22.67 -1.47 15.97
N GLU A 66 -23.64 -0.58 16.05
CA GLU A 66 -24.95 -0.79 15.44
C GLU A 66 -24.94 -0.32 13.98
N ASN A 67 -25.70 -1.03 13.15
CA ASN A 67 -25.96 -0.62 11.77
C ASN A 67 -24.74 -0.58 10.83
N LEU A 68 -23.68 -1.37 11.09
CA LEU A 68 -22.65 -1.61 10.08
C LEU A 68 -23.28 -2.24 8.83
N GLN A 69 -22.85 -1.79 7.67
CA GLN A 69 -23.31 -2.32 6.40
C GLN A 69 -22.44 -3.49 5.96
N THR A 70 -23.00 -4.44 5.22
CA THR A 70 -22.24 -5.51 4.56
C THR A 70 -21.19 -4.90 3.64
N ASN A 71 -19.91 -5.02 4.00
CA ASN A 71 -18.81 -4.49 3.17
C ASN A 71 -17.43 -5.00 3.61
N LEU A 72 -16.40 -4.63 2.81
CA LEU A 72 -15.00 -4.70 3.23
C LEU A 72 -14.64 -3.48 4.07
N TYR A 73 -14.13 -3.74 5.25
CA TYR A 73 -13.56 -2.77 6.17
C TYR A 73 -12.04 -2.95 6.24
N ILE A 74 -11.37 -1.98 6.82
CA ILE A 74 -9.94 -2.02 7.05
C ILE A 74 -9.69 -1.92 8.54
N ILE A 75 -8.99 -2.90 9.08
CA ILE A 75 -8.37 -2.82 10.39
C ILE A 75 -6.89 -2.46 10.23
N LYS A 76 -6.40 -1.57 11.10
CA LYS A 76 -5.00 -1.16 11.06
C LYS A 76 -4.41 -1.12 12.47
N HIS A 77 -3.30 -1.84 12.64
CA HIS A 77 -2.46 -1.80 13.83
C HIS A 77 -0.98 -1.97 13.42
N GLY A 78 -0.35 -0.85 13.01
CA GLY A 78 0.94 -0.87 12.32
C GLY A 78 0.77 -1.23 10.84
N GLU A 79 0.32 -2.43 10.56
CA GLU A 79 -0.05 -2.93 9.24
C GLU A 79 -1.56 -2.85 9.01
N LEU A 80 -1.98 -3.12 7.79
CA LEU A 80 -3.35 -2.96 7.33
C LEU A 80 -3.89 -4.30 6.84
N GLN A 81 -5.11 -4.67 7.28
CA GLN A 81 -5.81 -5.86 6.79
C GLN A 81 -7.24 -5.54 6.41
N TYR A 82 -7.70 -6.12 5.30
CA TYR A 82 -9.10 -6.10 4.93
C TYR A 82 -9.87 -7.15 5.72
N ILE A 83 -11.04 -6.76 6.22
CA ILE A 83 -11.98 -7.62 6.92
C ILE A 83 -13.37 -7.45 6.31
N PHE A 84 -14.03 -8.56 6.00
CA PHE A 84 -15.41 -8.54 5.53
C PHE A 84 -16.36 -8.66 6.72
N ILE A 85 -17.26 -7.70 6.85
CA ILE A 85 -18.20 -7.61 7.98
C ILE A 85 -19.62 -7.56 7.44
N GLU A 86 -20.50 -8.30 8.09
CA GLU A 86 -21.95 -8.27 7.88
C GLU A 86 -22.68 -7.87 9.16
N PRO A 87 -23.87 -7.25 9.06
CA PRO A 87 -24.68 -6.94 10.24
C PRO A 87 -24.89 -8.19 11.09
N GLY A 88 -24.60 -8.07 12.39
CA GLY A 88 -24.75 -9.16 13.35
C GLY A 88 -23.56 -10.13 13.42
N ASP A 89 -22.47 -9.92 12.67
CA ASP A 89 -21.24 -10.67 12.88
C ASP A 89 -20.70 -10.45 14.30
N SER A 90 -20.01 -11.46 14.82
CA SER A 90 -19.29 -11.40 16.11
C SER A 90 -17.91 -11.98 15.91
N ILE A 91 -16.99 -11.14 15.47
CA ILE A 91 -15.66 -11.54 15.00
C ILE A 91 -14.62 -11.22 16.06
N MET A 92 -13.88 -12.24 16.47
CA MET A 92 -12.70 -12.11 17.31
C MET A 92 -11.47 -12.38 16.46
N PHE A 93 -10.37 -11.61 16.65
CA PHE A 93 -9.13 -11.95 16.01
C PHE A 93 -7.94 -11.98 16.98
N HIS A 94 -7.00 -12.82 16.66
CA HIS A 94 -5.73 -12.95 17.33
C HIS A 94 -4.61 -12.57 16.39
N LEU A 95 -3.70 -11.71 16.87
CA LEU A 95 -2.64 -11.15 16.05
C LEU A 95 -1.35 -11.05 16.87
N ASN A 96 -0.22 -11.45 16.28
CA ASN A 96 1.12 -11.13 16.78
C ASN A 96 1.82 -10.21 15.78
N THR A 97 2.17 -8.98 16.19
CA THR A 97 2.77 -7.99 15.29
C THR A 97 4.20 -8.34 14.81
N VAL A 98 4.82 -9.39 15.32
CA VAL A 98 6.13 -9.86 14.85
C VAL A 98 5.99 -10.66 13.54
N GLY A 99 4.91 -11.43 13.41
CA GLY A 99 4.52 -12.11 12.17
C GLY A 99 3.06 -11.79 11.90
N PHE A 100 2.79 -10.61 11.36
CA PHE A 100 1.44 -10.06 11.27
C PHE A 100 0.51 -10.97 10.45
N ASP A 101 0.86 -11.22 9.21
CA ASP A 101 -0.01 -11.95 8.28
C ASP A 101 -0.13 -13.44 8.63
N GLU A 102 0.96 -14.05 9.03
CA GLU A 102 1.00 -15.48 9.36
C GLU A 102 0.31 -15.81 10.71
N SER A 103 0.16 -14.83 11.58
CA SER A 103 -0.45 -15.00 12.90
C SER A 103 -1.90 -14.55 12.99
N LEU A 104 -2.38 -13.82 11.98
CA LEU A 104 -3.74 -13.28 11.99
C LEU A 104 -4.76 -14.41 11.76
N ALA A 105 -5.55 -14.69 12.79
CA ALA A 105 -6.61 -15.69 12.74
C ALA A 105 -7.91 -15.13 13.32
N PHE A 106 -9.02 -15.49 12.71
CA PHE A 106 -10.34 -15.04 13.11
C PHE A 106 -11.15 -16.19 13.74
N SER A 107 -12.00 -15.86 14.71
CA SER A 107 -12.94 -16.78 15.37
C SER A 107 -14.28 -16.09 15.63
N GLY A 108 -15.32 -16.89 15.90
CA GLY A 108 -16.69 -16.39 16.12
C GLY A 108 -17.50 -16.30 14.84
N ARG A 109 -18.72 -15.80 14.92
CA ARG A 109 -19.65 -15.70 13.79
C ARG A 109 -19.14 -14.71 12.73
N GLY A 110 -18.93 -15.16 11.51
CA GLY A 110 -18.37 -14.40 10.38
C GLY A 110 -16.86 -14.56 10.23
N ALA A 111 -16.22 -15.34 11.10
CA ALA A 111 -14.76 -15.58 11.06
C ALA A 111 -14.34 -16.40 9.82
N GLU A 112 -15.13 -17.38 9.41
CA GLU A 112 -14.84 -18.30 8.32
C GLU A 112 -14.58 -17.52 7.01
N LYS A 113 -15.40 -16.50 6.74
CA LYS A 113 -15.25 -15.59 5.59
C LYS A 113 -13.89 -14.89 5.61
N ASN A 114 -13.50 -14.38 6.78
CA ASN A 114 -12.25 -13.64 6.95
C ASN A 114 -11.02 -14.56 6.93
N ASN A 115 -11.10 -15.75 7.49
CA ASN A 115 -10.06 -16.77 7.37
C ASN A 115 -9.86 -17.20 5.92
N PHE A 116 -10.94 -17.32 5.14
CA PHE A 116 -10.85 -17.62 3.71
C PHE A 116 -10.19 -16.47 2.92
N LEU A 117 -10.52 -15.20 3.20
CA LEU A 117 -9.84 -14.06 2.59
C LEU A 117 -8.35 -14.02 2.96
N MET A 118 -8.01 -14.35 4.20
CA MET A 118 -6.62 -14.44 4.66
C MET A 118 -5.86 -15.57 3.96
N TYR A 119 -6.51 -16.72 3.80
CA TYR A 119 -5.98 -17.83 3.00
C TYR A 119 -5.69 -17.39 1.55
N LEU A 120 -6.63 -16.72 0.88
CA LEU A 120 -6.41 -16.18 -0.47
C LEU A 120 -5.24 -15.17 -0.52
N PHE A 121 -5.12 -14.34 0.51
CA PHE A 121 -4.01 -13.38 0.61
C PHE A 121 -2.66 -14.10 0.70
N LEU A 122 -2.51 -15.08 1.59
CA LEU A 122 -1.27 -15.84 1.75
C LEU A 122 -0.92 -16.65 0.48
N GLN A 123 -1.92 -17.24 -0.20
CA GLN A 123 -1.69 -17.93 -1.47
C GLN A 123 -1.18 -16.95 -2.56
N ASN A 124 -1.71 -15.72 -2.59
CA ASN A 124 -1.24 -14.70 -3.52
C ASN A 124 0.19 -14.26 -3.22
N GLU A 125 0.58 -14.12 -1.95
CA GLU A 125 1.95 -13.80 -1.56
C GLU A 125 2.94 -14.91 -1.98
N GLU A 126 2.59 -16.18 -1.76
CA GLU A 126 3.42 -17.30 -2.21
C GLU A 126 3.62 -17.31 -3.73
N GLU A 127 2.55 -17.04 -4.47
CA GLU A 127 2.66 -16.96 -5.92
C GLU A 127 3.48 -15.74 -6.36
N ASP A 128 3.35 -14.61 -5.69
CA ASP A 128 4.10 -13.39 -5.99
C ASP A 128 5.62 -13.60 -5.81
N LYS A 129 6.05 -14.45 -4.87
CA LYS A 129 7.46 -14.86 -4.72
C LYS A 129 8.00 -15.62 -5.96
N ARG A 130 7.13 -16.33 -6.69
CA ARG A 130 7.48 -17.08 -7.91
C ARG A 130 7.45 -16.22 -9.19
N LEU A 131 6.85 -15.01 -9.14
CA LEU A 131 6.67 -14.18 -10.33
C LEU A 131 7.96 -13.89 -11.12
N PRO A 132 9.14 -13.63 -10.49
CA PRO A 132 10.38 -13.42 -11.25
C PRO A 132 10.76 -14.60 -12.14
N GLU A 133 10.48 -15.84 -11.70
CA GLU A 133 10.70 -17.05 -12.49
C GLU A 133 9.64 -17.21 -13.58
N LEU A 134 8.37 -16.97 -13.25
CA LEU A 134 7.25 -17.09 -14.16
C LEU A 134 7.35 -16.13 -15.34
N TYR A 135 7.87 -14.92 -15.13
CA TYR A 135 8.03 -13.93 -16.22
C TYR A 135 9.09 -14.28 -17.24
N ASN A 136 9.98 -15.22 -16.96
CA ASN A 136 10.95 -15.76 -17.93
C ASN A 136 10.35 -16.85 -18.83
N LEU A 137 9.15 -17.34 -18.52
CA LEU A 137 8.45 -18.33 -19.33
C LEU A 137 7.91 -17.70 -20.63
N ASN A 138 7.77 -18.49 -21.69
CA ASN A 138 7.00 -18.04 -22.85
C ASN A 138 5.51 -17.86 -22.49
N PRO A 139 4.74 -17.05 -23.26
CA PRO A 139 3.34 -16.72 -22.91
C PRO A 139 2.44 -17.92 -22.66
N LYS A 140 2.61 -19.01 -23.41
CA LYS A 140 1.79 -20.22 -23.27
C LYS A 140 2.09 -20.98 -21.97
N ALA A 141 3.37 -21.11 -21.63
CA ALA A 141 3.80 -21.73 -20.38
C ALA A 141 3.40 -20.88 -19.17
N PHE A 142 3.60 -19.56 -19.23
CA PHE A 142 3.16 -18.63 -18.22
C PHE A 142 1.65 -18.72 -17.97
N GLU A 143 0.84 -18.67 -19.03
CA GLU A 143 -0.62 -18.78 -18.94
C GLU A 143 -1.04 -20.09 -18.29
N LYS A 144 -0.41 -21.22 -18.63
CA LYS A 144 -0.68 -22.53 -18.05
C LYS A 144 -0.48 -22.55 -16.54
N GLU A 145 0.62 -21.95 -16.05
CA GLU A 145 0.95 -21.90 -14.61
C GLU A 145 -0.06 -21.07 -13.83
N ILE A 146 -0.29 -19.82 -14.24
CA ILE A 146 -1.22 -18.94 -13.51
C ILE A 146 -2.68 -19.39 -13.62
N ALA A 147 -3.08 -20.02 -14.74
CA ALA A 147 -4.41 -20.60 -14.90
C ALA A 147 -4.61 -21.83 -14.01
N HIS A 148 -3.56 -22.61 -13.76
CA HIS A 148 -3.60 -23.73 -12.81
C HIS A 148 -3.89 -23.24 -11.40
N THR A 149 -3.16 -22.23 -10.92
CA THR A 149 -3.39 -21.59 -9.61
C THR A 149 -4.82 -21.06 -9.51
N LYS A 150 -5.27 -20.28 -10.51
CA LYS A 150 -6.65 -19.77 -10.54
C LYS A 150 -7.68 -20.90 -10.41
N LYS A 151 -7.51 -22.01 -11.17
CA LYS A 151 -8.42 -23.14 -11.14
C LYS A 151 -8.47 -23.81 -9.76
N THR A 152 -7.32 -23.94 -9.10
CA THR A 152 -7.23 -24.47 -7.73
C THR A 152 -8.00 -23.59 -6.75
N LEU A 153 -7.76 -22.27 -6.76
CA LEU A 153 -8.44 -21.33 -5.87
C LEU A 153 -9.96 -21.27 -6.11
N LEU A 154 -10.41 -21.40 -7.37
CA LEU A 154 -11.85 -21.46 -7.67
C LEU A 154 -12.50 -22.74 -7.12
N ARG A 155 -11.84 -23.89 -7.22
CA ARG A 155 -12.32 -25.13 -6.62
C ARG A 155 -12.45 -25.01 -5.10
N GLU A 156 -11.47 -24.44 -4.44
CA GLU A 156 -11.49 -24.24 -2.98
C GLU A 156 -12.56 -23.24 -2.56
N LEU A 157 -12.83 -22.22 -3.38
CA LEU A 157 -13.99 -21.35 -3.17
C LEU A 157 -15.31 -22.10 -3.30
N ASP A 158 -15.45 -22.99 -4.29
CA ASP A 158 -16.66 -23.81 -4.48
C ASP A 158 -16.87 -24.76 -3.28
N GLU A 159 -15.80 -25.35 -2.75
CA GLU A 159 -15.81 -26.17 -1.53
C GLU A 159 -16.25 -25.34 -0.32
N PHE A 160 -15.68 -24.15 -0.14
CA PHE A 160 -16.04 -23.20 0.91
C PHE A 160 -17.52 -22.77 0.81
N ILE A 161 -18.01 -22.44 -0.39
CA ILE A 161 -19.42 -22.07 -0.62
C ILE A 161 -20.33 -23.23 -0.22
N SER A 162 -19.95 -24.46 -0.54
CA SER A 162 -20.76 -25.65 -0.25
C SER A 162 -20.86 -25.95 1.25
N SER A 163 -19.76 -25.75 1.99
CA SER A 163 -19.70 -26.01 3.45
C SER A 163 -20.29 -24.86 4.27
N GLU A 164 -19.86 -23.62 4.02
CA GLU A 164 -20.15 -22.48 4.89
C GLU A 164 -21.37 -21.66 4.44
N LYS A 165 -21.80 -21.81 3.19
CA LYS A 165 -22.94 -21.09 2.60
C LYS A 165 -22.88 -19.59 2.83
N PRO A 166 -21.76 -18.93 2.48
CA PRO A 166 -21.59 -17.51 2.70
C PRO A 166 -22.58 -16.68 1.86
N SER A 167 -22.70 -15.39 2.20
CA SER A 167 -23.55 -14.46 1.46
C SER A 167 -23.05 -14.18 0.04
N GLU A 168 -23.95 -13.83 -0.86
CA GLU A 168 -23.61 -13.41 -2.23
C GLU A 168 -22.60 -12.25 -2.28
N PRO A 169 -22.70 -11.20 -1.43
CA PRO A 169 -21.67 -10.15 -1.40
C PRO A 169 -20.27 -10.67 -1.07
N PHE A 170 -20.15 -11.65 -0.15
CA PHE A 170 -18.86 -12.28 0.15
C PHE A 170 -18.31 -13.07 -1.05
N ILE A 171 -19.18 -13.87 -1.69
CA ILE A 171 -18.80 -14.66 -2.88
C ILE A 171 -18.26 -13.72 -3.97
N HIS A 172 -18.89 -12.57 -4.20
CA HIS A 172 -18.42 -11.59 -5.16
C HIS A 172 -17.03 -11.05 -4.81
N ILE A 173 -16.73 -10.78 -3.54
CA ILE A 173 -15.42 -10.33 -3.08
C ILE A 173 -14.35 -11.42 -3.27
N ALA A 174 -14.66 -12.67 -2.91
CA ALA A 174 -13.73 -13.79 -3.06
C ALA A 174 -13.43 -14.08 -4.55
N LEU A 175 -14.45 -14.08 -5.40
CA LEU A 175 -14.28 -14.19 -6.85
C LEU A 175 -13.47 -13.04 -7.44
N ALA A 176 -13.71 -11.81 -6.96
CA ALA A 176 -12.94 -10.65 -7.39
C ALA A 176 -11.47 -10.79 -6.99
N ASN A 177 -11.16 -11.27 -5.78
CA ASN A 177 -9.79 -11.55 -5.35
C ASN A 177 -9.07 -12.48 -6.33
N ILE A 178 -9.66 -13.65 -6.61
CA ILE A 178 -9.06 -14.67 -7.47
C ILE A 178 -8.90 -14.15 -8.91
N ASN A 179 -9.95 -13.55 -9.48
CA ASN A 179 -9.94 -13.12 -10.87
C ASN A 179 -9.00 -11.92 -11.11
N TYR A 180 -9.05 -10.90 -10.28
CA TYR A 180 -8.24 -9.70 -10.50
C TYR A 180 -6.76 -9.91 -10.16
N ASN A 181 -6.40 -10.83 -9.26
CA ASN A 181 -5.01 -11.26 -9.11
C ASN A 181 -4.50 -11.96 -10.38
N TYR A 182 -5.27 -12.91 -10.92
CA TYR A 182 -4.93 -13.58 -12.17
C TYR A 182 -4.77 -12.58 -13.35
N TYR A 183 -5.72 -11.66 -13.54
CA TYR A 183 -5.64 -10.63 -14.59
C TYR A 183 -4.47 -9.67 -14.36
N SER A 184 -4.23 -9.30 -13.12
CA SER A 184 -3.14 -8.40 -12.73
C SER A 184 -1.76 -9.01 -13.06
N ARG A 185 -1.58 -10.32 -12.91
CA ARG A 185 -0.37 -11.04 -13.30
C ARG A 185 -0.15 -11.04 -14.81
N LYS A 186 -1.22 -11.18 -15.59
CA LYS A 186 -1.14 -11.07 -17.06
C LYS A 186 -0.73 -9.66 -17.50
N GLU A 187 -1.32 -8.63 -16.90
CA GLU A 187 -0.93 -7.25 -17.17
C GLU A 187 0.52 -6.97 -16.77
N LEU A 188 0.98 -7.52 -15.66
CA LEU A 188 2.37 -7.38 -15.22
C LEU A 188 3.34 -8.14 -16.14
N TYR A 189 2.97 -9.35 -16.60
CA TYR A 189 3.72 -10.12 -17.58
C TYR A 189 3.95 -9.31 -18.87
N LEU A 190 2.89 -8.67 -19.38
CA LEU A 190 2.97 -7.78 -20.55
C LEU A 190 3.98 -6.66 -20.33
N SER A 191 3.83 -5.92 -19.23
CA SER A 191 4.69 -4.77 -18.98
C SER A 191 6.14 -5.15 -18.74
N THR A 192 6.40 -6.31 -18.12
CA THR A 192 7.76 -6.80 -17.85
C THR A 192 8.45 -7.25 -19.14
N ASN A 193 7.74 -7.96 -20.01
CA ASN A 193 8.32 -8.47 -21.25
C ASN A 193 8.42 -7.43 -22.37
N ASN A 194 7.62 -6.34 -22.30
CA ASN A 194 7.77 -5.22 -23.23
C ASN A 194 8.96 -4.29 -22.92
N THR A 195 9.61 -4.47 -21.77
CA THR A 195 10.83 -3.72 -21.41
C THR A 195 12.12 -4.39 -21.90
N ALA A 196 12.05 -5.64 -22.35
CA ALA A 196 13.23 -6.37 -22.85
C ALA A 196 13.76 -5.72 -24.14
N SER A 197 15.08 -5.57 -24.21
CA SER A 197 15.80 -4.99 -25.36
C SER A 197 15.74 -5.86 -26.64
N ASP A 198 15.22 -7.05 -26.51
CA ASP A 198 15.11 -7.99 -27.61
C ASP A 198 13.78 -7.78 -28.34
N HIS A 199 13.86 -7.25 -29.57
CA HIS A 199 12.74 -6.95 -30.47
C HIS A 199 12.05 -8.21 -31.04
N THR A 200 12.24 -9.38 -30.44
CA THR A 200 11.50 -10.58 -30.82
C THR A 200 10.04 -10.37 -30.51
N LYS A 201 9.22 -10.41 -31.55
CA LYS A 201 7.77 -10.27 -31.45
C LYS A 201 7.23 -11.40 -30.58
N ILE A 202 6.87 -11.11 -29.32
CA ILE A 202 6.30 -12.10 -28.41
C ILE A 202 4.98 -12.57 -29.00
N ASN A 203 4.87 -13.86 -29.25
CA ASN A 203 3.66 -14.46 -29.79
C ASN A 203 2.76 -14.91 -28.63
N TYR A 204 1.72 -14.13 -28.35
CA TYR A 204 0.71 -14.46 -27.34
C TYR A 204 -0.32 -15.46 -27.89
N PRO A 205 -0.83 -16.39 -27.05
CA PRO A 205 -1.99 -17.21 -27.42
C PRO A 205 -3.18 -16.33 -27.82
N GLU A 206 -4.00 -16.79 -28.75
CA GLU A 206 -5.15 -16.03 -29.28
C GLU A 206 -6.11 -15.53 -28.18
N ASN A 207 -6.35 -16.35 -27.17
CA ASN A 207 -7.24 -16.03 -26.04
C ASN A 207 -6.52 -15.36 -24.85
N PHE A 208 -5.25 -14.95 -24.98
CA PHE A 208 -4.48 -14.38 -23.86
C PHE A 208 -5.12 -13.10 -23.29
N PHE A 209 -5.80 -12.31 -24.11
CA PHE A 209 -6.38 -11.01 -23.75
C PHE A 209 -7.91 -11.03 -23.60
N THR A 210 -8.59 -12.15 -23.83
CA THR A 210 -10.07 -12.21 -23.81
C THR A 210 -10.71 -11.79 -22.49
N TYR A 211 -9.97 -11.90 -21.38
CA TYR A 211 -10.44 -11.39 -20.08
C TYR A 211 -10.73 -9.89 -20.09
N ARG A 212 -10.09 -9.12 -20.98
CA ARG A 212 -10.29 -7.67 -21.08
C ARG A 212 -11.69 -7.30 -21.56
N ASP A 213 -12.36 -8.18 -22.30
CA ASP A 213 -13.72 -7.95 -22.79
C ASP A 213 -14.77 -8.05 -21.68
N SER A 214 -14.44 -8.69 -20.56
CA SER A 214 -15.35 -8.89 -19.42
C SER A 214 -15.04 -7.99 -18.20
N ILE A 215 -14.07 -7.07 -18.32
CA ILE A 215 -13.69 -6.20 -17.21
C ILE A 215 -14.74 -5.15 -16.92
N GLN A 216 -15.09 -4.98 -15.67
CA GLN A 216 -15.89 -3.88 -15.16
C GLN A 216 -14.98 -2.79 -14.56
N LEU A 217 -14.64 -1.77 -15.37
CA LEU A 217 -13.74 -0.69 -14.93
C LEU A 217 -14.33 0.24 -13.85
N ASN A 218 -15.65 0.19 -13.64
CA ASN A 218 -16.38 1.09 -12.76
C ASN A 218 -17.20 0.35 -11.70
N ASN A 219 -16.70 -0.79 -11.20
CA ASN A 219 -17.39 -1.58 -10.19
C ASN A 219 -17.38 -0.84 -8.84
N ASN A 220 -18.54 -0.37 -8.40
CA ASN A 220 -18.67 0.42 -7.18
C ASN A 220 -18.39 -0.40 -5.89
N ALA A 221 -18.67 -1.70 -5.89
CA ALA A 221 -18.39 -2.56 -4.74
C ALA A 221 -16.89 -2.82 -4.54
N LEU A 222 -16.11 -2.79 -5.63
CA LEU A 222 -14.68 -3.12 -5.63
C LEU A 222 -13.75 -1.89 -5.64
N LYS A 223 -14.27 -0.68 -5.77
CA LYS A 223 -13.48 0.56 -5.97
C LYS A 223 -12.35 0.78 -4.94
N ASN A 224 -12.51 0.27 -3.71
CA ASN A 224 -11.54 0.36 -2.63
C ASN A 224 -10.83 -0.96 -2.36
N TYR A 225 -11.11 -2.00 -3.14
CA TYR A 225 -10.48 -3.30 -2.96
C TYR A 225 -9.11 -3.32 -3.65
N TYR A 226 -8.06 -3.65 -2.90
CA TYR A 226 -6.68 -3.46 -3.37
C TYR A 226 -6.34 -4.28 -4.63
N THR A 227 -6.83 -5.52 -4.76
CA THR A 227 -6.59 -6.38 -5.93
C THR A 227 -7.19 -5.80 -7.20
N TYR A 228 -8.40 -5.27 -7.09
CA TYR A 228 -9.09 -4.59 -8.19
C TYR A 228 -8.37 -3.29 -8.57
N TYR A 229 -8.02 -2.46 -7.58
CA TYR A 229 -7.28 -1.22 -7.81
C TYR A 229 -5.92 -1.48 -8.47
N GLN A 230 -5.19 -2.49 -7.99
CA GLN A 230 -3.89 -2.87 -8.56
C GLN A 230 -4.01 -3.34 -10.00
N PHE A 231 -5.04 -4.16 -10.30
CA PHE A 231 -5.33 -4.59 -11.66
C PHE A 231 -5.65 -3.41 -12.58
N ILE A 232 -6.60 -2.53 -12.19
CA ILE A 232 -6.97 -1.35 -12.99
C ILE A 232 -5.74 -0.48 -13.28
N ASN A 233 -4.91 -0.25 -12.28
CA ASN A 233 -3.69 0.55 -12.44
C ASN A 233 -2.71 -0.06 -13.46
N ARG A 234 -2.51 -1.39 -13.44
CA ARG A 234 -1.65 -2.13 -14.39
C ARG A 234 -2.24 -2.16 -15.79
N TYR A 235 -3.55 -2.36 -15.89
CA TYR A 235 -4.28 -2.33 -17.15
C TYR A 235 -4.15 -0.97 -17.84
N LEU A 236 -4.36 0.12 -17.11
CA LEU A 236 -4.20 1.48 -17.62
C LEU A 236 -2.75 1.79 -18.02
N ASP A 237 -1.75 1.26 -17.29
CA ASP A 237 -0.34 1.36 -17.70
C ASP A 237 -0.10 0.70 -19.07
N ASN A 238 -0.64 -0.49 -19.30
CA ASN A 238 -0.49 -1.18 -20.58
C ASN A 238 -1.24 -0.46 -21.71
N LEU A 239 -2.45 0.04 -21.46
CA LEU A 239 -3.18 0.86 -22.43
C LEU A 239 -2.45 2.16 -22.79
N ALA A 240 -1.85 2.82 -21.80
CA ALA A 240 -1.06 4.03 -22.03
C ALA A 240 0.18 3.74 -22.90
N HIS A 241 0.79 2.58 -22.74
CA HIS A 241 1.90 2.13 -23.61
C HIS A 241 1.42 1.85 -25.04
N ASP A 242 0.30 1.15 -25.20
CA ASP A 242 -0.27 0.83 -26.51
C ASP A 242 -0.65 2.09 -27.31
N GLY A 243 -1.02 3.18 -26.61
CA GLY A 243 -1.27 4.47 -27.23
C GLY A 243 -0.03 5.17 -27.81
N HIS A 244 1.16 4.77 -27.38
CA HIS A 244 2.44 5.33 -27.82
C HIS A 244 3.21 4.43 -28.81
N LYS A 245 2.53 3.64 -29.62
CA LYS A 245 3.12 2.73 -30.60
C LYS A 245 4.05 3.42 -31.62
N LYS A 246 5.24 3.80 -31.17
CA LYS A 246 6.37 4.06 -32.05
C LYS A 246 7.25 2.81 -32.02
N PRO A 247 7.58 2.22 -33.17
CA PRO A 247 8.50 1.08 -33.22
C PRO A 247 9.81 1.42 -32.48
N GLY A 248 10.23 0.56 -31.55
CA GLY A 248 11.49 0.72 -30.81
C GLY A 248 11.45 1.53 -29.52
N LEU A 249 10.27 1.99 -29.03
CA LEU A 249 10.17 2.62 -27.71
C LEU A 249 9.96 1.56 -26.62
N PHE A 250 10.82 1.59 -25.63
CA PHE A 250 10.70 0.76 -24.43
C PHE A 250 9.50 1.19 -23.58
N PHE A 251 8.88 0.23 -22.91
CA PHE A 251 7.86 0.51 -21.90
C PHE A 251 8.47 1.24 -20.70
N ASN A 252 8.35 2.55 -20.68
CA ASN A 252 8.85 3.38 -19.59
C ASN A 252 7.71 4.05 -18.83
N LYS A 253 7.25 3.41 -17.76
CA LYS A 253 6.21 3.94 -16.86
C LYS A 253 6.54 5.28 -16.23
N ARG A 254 7.83 5.67 -16.19
CA ARG A 254 8.27 6.93 -15.58
C ARG A 254 8.31 8.10 -16.57
N SER A 255 8.14 7.83 -17.88
CA SER A 255 8.18 8.89 -18.87
C SER A 255 6.99 9.84 -18.75
N TYR A 256 7.23 11.12 -19.00
CA TYR A 256 6.20 12.15 -19.02
C TYR A 256 5.06 11.81 -20.00
N SER A 257 5.40 11.36 -21.22
CA SER A 257 4.39 11.02 -22.22
C SER A 257 3.50 9.85 -21.79
N HIS A 258 4.07 8.82 -21.14
CA HIS A 258 3.30 7.71 -20.60
C HIS A 258 2.31 8.18 -19.52
N GLN A 259 2.78 8.98 -18.55
CA GLN A 259 1.94 9.45 -17.46
C GLN A 259 0.84 10.40 -17.96
N THR A 260 1.15 11.27 -18.92
CA THR A 260 0.16 12.13 -19.59
C THR A 260 -0.94 11.32 -20.27
N GLN A 261 -0.55 10.28 -21.03
CA GLN A 261 -1.52 9.39 -21.68
C GLN A 261 -2.37 8.62 -20.68
N LYS A 262 -1.74 8.14 -19.60
CA LYS A 262 -2.46 7.44 -18.52
C LYS A 262 -3.49 8.34 -17.83
N LEU A 263 -3.16 9.60 -17.52
CA LEU A 263 -4.11 10.56 -16.96
C LEU A 263 -5.34 10.73 -17.87
N ARG A 264 -5.14 10.88 -19.18
CA ARG A 264 -6.23 11.01 -20.15
C ARG A 264 -7.08 9.73 -20.25
N LEU A 265 -6.46 8.55 -20.15
CA LEU A 265 -7.17 7.27 -20.12
C LEU A 265 -8.01 7.11 -18.84
N ILE A 266 -7.49 7.53 -17.70
CA ILE A 266 -8.25 7.53 -16.45
C ILE A 266 -9.48 8.38 -16.60
N ASP A 267 -9.34 9.61 -17.11
CA ASP A 267 -10.43 10.55 -17.30
C ASP A 267 -11.51 10.02 -18.26
N SER A 268 -11.10 9.38 -19.36
CA SER A 268 -12.04 8.86 -20.37
C SER A 268 -12.73 7.55 -19.98
N LEU A 269 -12.10 6.69 -19.18
CA LEU A 269 -12.57 5.31 -18.92
C LEU A 269 -13.16 5.12 -17.52
N ILE A 270 -12.74 5.91 -16.54
CA ILE A 270 -13.11 5.72 -15.14
C ILE A 270 -14.16 6.75 -14.74
N THR A 271 -15.41 6.31 -14.67
CA THR A 271 -16.56 7.17 -14.30
C THR A 271 -16.86 7.14 -12.80
N ASN A 272 -16.37 6.13 -12.05
CA ASN A 272 -16.50 6.12 -10.60
C ASN A 272 -15.61 7.21 -10.00
N LYS A 273 -16.22 8.26 -9.45
CA LYS A 273 -15.51 9.47 -8.99
C LYS A 273 -14.38 9.18 -8.01
N GLN A 274 -14.59 8.34 -7.02
CA GLN A 274 -13.56 8.04 -6.00
C GLN A 274 -12.36 7.28 -6.61
N LEU A 275 -12.64 6.28 -7.44
CA LEU A 275 -11.60 5.52 -8.14
C LEU A 275 -10.82 6.41 -9.11
N HIS A 276 -11.51 7.26 -9.86
CA HIS A 276 -10.95 8.26 -10.77
C HIS A 276 -9.98 9.20 -10.04
N ASP A 277 -10.46 9.88 -8.99
CA ASP A 277 -9.68 10.84 -8.23
C ASP A 277 -8.41 10.16 -7.62
N ASN A 278 -8.56 8.96 -7.05
CA ASN A 278 -7.44 8.20 -6.48
C ASN A 278 -6.41 7.79 -7.55
N LEU A 279 -6.85 7.34 -8.72
CA LEU A 279 -5.96 6.96 -9.82
C LEU A 279 -5.21 8.16 -10.38
N LEU A 280 -5.89 9.30 -10.60
CA LEU A 280 -5.26 10.54 -11.04
C LEU A 280 -4.19 11.00 -10.05
N GLN A 281 -4.52 11.13 -8.77
CA GLN A 281 -3.56 11.54 -7.73
C GLN A 281 -2.35 10.63 -7.68
N ASN A 282 -2.56 9.31 -7.64
CA ASN A 282 -1.47 8.35 -7.55
C ASN A 282 -0.58 8.37 -8.79
N THR A 283 -1.15 8.60 -9.97
CA THR A 283 -0.41 8.71 -11.24
C THR A 283 0.53 9.90 -11.21
N VAL A 284 0.03 11.08 -10.84
CA VAL A 284 0.85 12.30 -10.73
C VAL A 284 1.90 12.17 -9.64
N LYS A 285 1.53 11.72 -8.44
CA LYS A 285 2.47 11.55 -7.32
C LYS A 285 3.61 10.59 -7.66
N LYS A 286 3.34 9.49 -8.38
CA LYS A 286 4.38 8.57 -8.85
C LYS A 286 5.35 9.19 -9.84
N TYR A 287 4.88 10.06 -10.72
CA TYR A 287 5.74 10.80 -11.63
C TYR A 287 6.64 11.77 -10.87
N LEU A 288 6.06 12.62 -10.02
CA LEU A 288 6.75 13.65 -9.26
C LEU A 288 7.92 13.14 -8.41
N VAL A 289 7.82 11.92 -7.92
CA VAL A 289 8.89 11.27 -7.11
C VAL A 289 10.17 11.02 -7.90
N HIS A 290 10.08 10.89 -9.23
CA HIS A 290 11.21 10.52 -10.11
C HIS A 290 11.40 11.51 -11.26
N ALA A 291 10.69 12.62 -11.25
CA ALA A 291 10.81 13.64 -12.29
C ALA A 291 12.20 14.33 -12.21
N ASP A 292 12.75 14.61 -13.37
CA ASP A 292 14.06 15.27 -13.57
C ASP A 292 13.95 16.56 -14.39
N ASP A 293 12.72 16.99 -14.70
CA ASP A 293 12.42 18.15 -15.55
C ASP A 293 11.26 18.95 -14.93
N SER A 294 11.57 20.10 -14.39
CA SER A 294 10.61 20.95 -13.67
C SER A 294 9.49 21.48 -14.57
N GLN A 295 9.73 21.68 -15.89
CA GLN A 295 8.67 22.11 -16.80
C GLN A 295 7.67 20.99 -17.00
N LYS A 296 8.10 19.75 -17.20
CA LYS A 296 7.24 18.57 -17.31
C LYS A 296 6.47 18.28 -16.03
N GLU A 297 7.09 18.53 -14.86
CA GLU A 297 6.40 18.47 -13.56
C GLU A 297 5.22 19.46 -13.52
N HIS A 298 5.46 20.72 -13.88
CA HIS A 298 4.44 21.74 -13.94
C HIS A 298 3.31 21.39 -14.92
N ASP A 299 3.67 20.95 -16.12
CA ASP A 299 2.71 20.58 -17.16
C ASP A 299 1.83 19.41 -16.73
N LEU A 300 2.41 18.38 -16.05
CA LEU A 300 1.65 17.24 -15.57
C LEU A 300 0.72 17.60 -14.41
N VAL A 301 1.17 18.47 -13.50
CA VAL A 301 0.33 19.00 -12.40
C VAL A 301 -0.79 19.87 -12.97
N ALA A 302 -0.55 20.67 -14.00
CA ALA A 302 -1.56 21.46 -14.67
C ALA A 302 -2.63 20.58 -15.31
N LEU A 303 -2.22 19.55 -16.07
CA LEU A 303 -3.15 18.56 -16.65
C LEU A 303 -3.96 17.85 -15.55
N TYR A 304 -3.32 17.43 -14.46
CA TYR A 304 -4.02 16.81 -13.34
C TYR A 304 -5.11 17.73 -12.78
N LYS A 305 -4.82 19.03 -12.59
CA LYS A 305 -5.80 20.02 -12.08
C LYS A 305 -6.94 20.30 -13.05
N GLU A 306 -6.74 20.10 -14.35
CA GLU A 306 -7.78 20.15 -15.36
C GLU A 306 -8.75 18.97 -15.22
N LEU A 307 -8.22 17.77 -14.98
CA LEU A 307 -8.99 16.53 -14.94
C LEU A 307 -9.64 16.25 -13.57
N ASP A 308 -8.97 16.57 -12.46
CA ASP A 308 -9.53 16.46 -11.10
C ASP A 308 -10.22 17.76 -10.68
N HIS A 309 -11.53 17.70 -10.48
CA HIS A 309 -12.31 18.88 -10.08
C HIS A 309 -12.32 19.17 -8.58
N ASN A 310 -11.59 18.38 -7.75
CA ASN A 310 -11.53 18.56 -6.29
C ASN A 310 -10.39 19.49 -5.87
N LYS A 311 -10.71 20.74 -5.54
CA LYS A 311 -9.72 21.74 -5.13
C LYS A 311 -8.90 21.37 -3.88
N ALA A 312 -9.42 20.51 -3.00
CA ALA A 312 -8.67 20.04 -1.83
C ALA A 312 -7.53 19.12 -2.25
N HIS A 313 -7.78 18.26 -3.24
CA HIS A 313 -6.77 17.39 -3.85
C HIS A 313 -5.68 18.19 -4.58
N HIS A 314 -6.05 19.30 -5.26
CA HIS A 314 -5.08 20.17 -5.94
C HIS A 314 -4.01 20.67 -4.96
N LYS A 315 -4.44 21.21 -3.79
CA LYS A 315 -3.51 21.69 -2.77
C LYS A 315 -2.59 20.59 -2.24
N GLU A 316 -3.11 19.39 -2.11
CA GLU A 316 -2.33 18.24 -1.67
C GLU A 316 -1.25 17.87 -2.70
N VAL A 317 -1.61 17.78 -3.98
CA VAL A 317 -0.65 17.48 -5.06
C VAL A 317 0.36 18.59 -5.25
N GLU A 318 -0.04 19.87 -5.17
CA GLU A 318 0.88 21.01 -5.21
C GLU A 318 1.90 20.97 -4.06
N ARG A 319 1.44 20.68 -2.84
CA ARG A 319 2.33 20.49 -1.68
C ARG A 319 3.28 19.31 -1.89
N TYR A 320 2.78 18.22 -2.48
CA TYR A 320 3.57 17.05 -2.80
C TYR A 320 4.65 17.38 -3.83
N ALA A 321 4.31 18.06 -4.94
CA ALA A 321 5.25 18.53 -5.96
C ALA A 321 6.33 19.45 -5.36
N HIS A 322 5.92 20.42 -4.52
CA HIS A 322 6.85 21.30 -3.85
C HIS A 322 7.85 20.54 -2.93
N ASN A 323 7.40 19.50 -2.25
CA ASN A 323 8.27 18.72 -1.37
C ASN A 323 9.20 17.78 -2.15
N THR A 324 8.74 17.18 -3.24
CA THR A 324 9.59 16.32 -4.10
C THR A 324 10.65 17.16 -4.81
N ALA A 325 10.33 18.36 -5.28
CA ALA A 325 11.28 19.26 -5.93
C ALA A 325 12.49 19.59 -5.05
N LYS A 326 12.31 19.68 -3.72
CA LYS A 326 13.40 19.98 -2.77
C LYS A 326 14.47 18.90 -2.65
N ILE A 327 14.16 17.70 -3.09
CA ILE A 327 15.06 16.55 -3.03
C ILE A 327 15.47 16.03 -4.40
N ASN A 328 15.22 16.80 -5.45
CA ASN A 328 15.68 16.48 -6.80
C ASN A 328 17.21 16.52 -6.90
N ALA A 329 17.73 15.74 -7.85
CA ALA A 329 19.16 15.79 -8.12
C ALA A 329 19.62 17.21 -8.51
N GLY A 330 20.73 17.67 -7.94
CA GLY A 330 21.24 19.03 -8.10
C GLY A 330 20.84 20.01 -6.99
N GLU A 331 19.80 19.70 -6.21
CA GLU A 331 19.39 20.53 -5.06
C GLU A 331 20.32 20.31 -3.85
N LEU A 332 20.39 21.30 -2.97
CA LEU A 332 21.11 21.18 -1.70
C LEU A 332 20.25 20.42 -0.69
N ILE A 333 20.83 19.44 -0.01
CA ILE A 333 20.12 18.70 1.04
C ILE A 333 19.52 19.67 2.07
N PRO A 334 18.22 19.57 2.40
CA PRO A 334 17.57 20.41 3.39
C PRO A 334 18.33 20.39 4.72
N ASN A 335 18.60 21.57 5.28
CA ASN A 335 19.29 21.67 6.56
C ASN A 335 18.37 21.23 7.70
N LEU A 336 18.68 20.10 8.30
CA LEU A 336 17.94 19.51 9.41
C LEU A 336 18.83 19.30 10.62
N THR A 337 18.25 19.41 11.80
CA THR A 337 18.93 19.12 13.06
C THR A 337 18.72 17.65 13.44
N LEU A 338 19.82 17.00 13.73
CA LEU A 338 19.92 15.62 14.20
C LEU A 338 20.39 15.59 15.65
N ILE A 339 20.09 14.51 16.36
CA ILE A 339 20.52 14.24 17.73
C ILE A 339 21.55 13.12 17.69
N THR A 340 22.72 13.33 18.30
CA THR A 340 23.77 12.31 18.46
C THR A 340 23.47 11.36 19.64
N GLY A 341 24.23 10.27 19.76
CA GLY A 341 24.16 9.38 20.93
C GLY A 341 24.48 10.07 22.26
N SER A 342 25.28 11.16 22.25
CA SER A 342 25.57 12.00 23.42
C SER A 342 24.51 13.09 23.67
N LYS A 343 23.40 13.10 22.94
CA LYS A 343 22.30 14.11 22.95
C LYS A 343 22.71 15.51 22.45
N GLU A 344 23.83 15.62 21.75
CA GLU A 344 24.20 16.85 21.09
C GLU A 344 23.40 17.07 19.82
N LEU A 345 23.16 18.34 19.48
CA LEU A 345 22.49 18.73 18.25
C LEU A 345 23.51 19.03 17.15
N ILE A 346 23.34 18.39 16.00
CA ILE A 346 24.21 18.56 14.84
C ILE A 346 23.38 18.76 13.57
N SER A 347 23.86 19.60 12.66
CA SER A 347 23.25 19.75 11.33
C SER A 347 23.60 18.56 10.43
N ILE A 348 22.63 18.07 9.64
CA ILE A 348 22.86 17.05 8.62
C ILE A 348 23.96 17.46 7.63
N GLN A 349 24.10 18.73 7.34
CA GLN A 349 25.14 19.26 6.45
C GLN A 349 26.55 19.14 7.07
N LYS A 350 26.68 19.20 8.39
CA LYS A 350 27.98 19.05 9.08
C LYS A 350 28.51 17.62 9.09
N ILE A 351 27.62 16.63 9.06
CA ILE A 351 27.99 15.21 9.03
C ILE A 351 28.26 14.70 7.61
N ASN A 352 27.90 15.48 6.57
CA ASN A 352 28.13 15.15 5.17
C ASN A 352 29.53 15.57 4.72
N THR A 353 30.57 14.88 5.21
CA THR A 353 31.97 15.20 4.96
C THR A 353 32.56 14.52 3.72
N SER A 354 31.86 13.57 3.14
CA SER A 354 32.21 12.83 1.92
C SER A 354 30.96 12.52 1.12
N LYS A 355 31.07 11.81 -0.02
CA LYS A 355 29.90 11.24 -0.68
C LYS A 355 29.18 10.32 0.31
N THR A 356 27.93 10.62 0.63
CA THR A 356 27.18 10.00 1.72
C THR A 356 25.92 9.34 1.22
N VAL A 357 25.64 8.13 1.69
CA VAL A 357 24.36 7.46 1.59
C VAL A 357 23.64 7.62 2.92
N PHE A 358 22.62 8.47 2.94
CA PHE A 358 21.68 8.55 4.07
C PHE A 358 20.62 7.47 3.91
N PHE A 359 20.42 6.67 4.97
CA PHE A 359 19.35 5.68 5.03
C PHE A 359 18.48 5.91 6.27
N PHE A 360 17.20 5.59 6.15
CA PHE A 360 16.21 5.91 7.17
C PHE A 360 15.64 4.64 7.78
N TRP A 361 15.54 4.61 9.10
CA TRP A 361 15.06 3.46 9.84
C TRP A 361 14.24 3.86 11.08
N ASN A 362 13.56 2.90 11.71
CA ASN A 362 12.79 3.14 12.92
C ASN A 362 13.08 2.01 13.93
N SER A 363 13.47 2.38 15.16
CA SER A 363 13.74 1.44 16.25
C SER A 363 12.53 0.58 16.65
N GLU A 364 11.32 1.04 16.37
CA GLU A 364 10.08 0.30 16.63
C GLU A 364 9.85 -0.87 15.67
N SER A 365 10.52 -0.90 14.51
CA SER A 365 10.37 -1.95 13.49
C SER A 365 11.57 -2.91 13.50
N VAL A 366 11.56 -3.89 14.40
CA VAL A 366 12.69 -4.80 14.67
C VAL A 366 13.18 -5.52 13.41
N LYS A 367 12.30 -6.15 12.64
CA LYS A 367 12.65 -6.84 11.40
C LYS A 367 13.32 -5.87 10.42
N HIS A 368 12.68 -4.73 10.17
CA HIS A 368 13.15 -3.75 9.20
C HIS A 368 14.53 -3.18 9.57
N TYR A 369 14.74 -2.75 10.83
CA TYR A 369 16.03 -2.14 11.16
C TYR A 369 17.20 -3.15 11.10
N LYS A 370 16.95 -4.43 11.41
CA LYS A 370 17.96 -5.48 11.25
C LYS A 370 18.30 -5.71 9.78
N GLU A 371 17.29 -5.84 8.92
CA GLU A 371 17.48 -6.05 7.48
C GLU A 371 18.23 -4.88 6.82
N ILE A 372 17.84 -3.65 7.15
CA ILE A 372 18.48 -2.47 6.55
C ILE A 372 19.95 -2.34 6.94
N HIS A 373 20.30 -2.62 8.21
CA HIS A 373 21.71 -2.57 8.65
C HIS A 373 22.55 -3.73 8.08
N VAL A 374 21.98 -4.91 7.88
CA VAL A 374 22.65 -6.00 7.14
C VAL A 374 22.96 -5.54 5.72
N ARG A 375 21.97 -4.96 5.03
CA ARG A 375 22.16 -4.44 3.68
C ARG A 375 23.21 -3.32 3.62
N ILE A 376 23.22 -2.43 4.60
CA ILE A 376 24.24 -1.38 4.72
C ILE A 376 25.64 -1.95 4.93
N ALA A 377 25.79 -2.98 5.75
CA ALA A 377 27.08 -3.65 5.95
C ALA A 377 27.61 -4.27 4.65
N GLU A 378 26.74 -4.91 3.86
CA GLU A 378 27.11 -5.42 2.53
C GLU A 378 27.56 -4.30 1.58
N LEU A 379 26.79 -3.22 1.50
CA LEU A 379 27.12 -2.09 0.63
C LEU A 379 28.41 -1.40 1.05
N LYS A 380 28.61 -1.20 2.37
CA LYS A 380 29.84 -0.60 2.91
C LYS A 380 31.08 -1.43 2.61
N SER A 381 30.98 -2.75 2.58
CA SER A 381 32.10 -3.64 2.22
C SER A 381 32.48 -3.55 0.75
N LYS A 382 31.54 -3.20 -0.14
CA LYS A 382 31.73 -3.09 -1.60
C LYS A 382 32.08 -1.68 -2.06
N TYR A 383 31.56 -0.66 -1.36
CA TYR A 383 31.61 0.76 -1.75
C TYR A 383 32.16 1.59 -0.60
N SER A 384 33.42 1.35 -0.23
CA SER A 384 34.12 2.02 0.88
C SER A 384 34.33 3.53 0.69
N GLU A 385 34.15 4.02 -0.54
CA GLU A 385 34.25 5.43 -0.91
C GLU A 385 33.07 6.27 -0.41
N TYR A 386 31.97 5.63 -0.03
CA TYR A 386 30.81 6.29 0.55
C TYR A 386 30.83 6.20 2.07
N ALA A 387 30.44 7.29 2.72
CA ALA A 387 29.94 7.23 4.10
C ALA A 387 28.50 6.71 4.09
N PHE A 388 28.16 5.83 5.02
CA PHE A 388 26.80 5.34 5.23
C PHE A 388 26.31 5.85 6.58
N VAL A 389 25.26 6.65 6.58
CA VAL A 389 24.73 7.35 7.76
C VAL A 389 23.29 6.94 7.99
N GLY A 390 23.02 6.33 9.15
CA GLY A 390 21.68 5.93 9.58
C GLY A 390 20.97 7.07 10.31
N ILE A 391 19.71 7.30 9.94
CA ILE A 391 18.86 8.31 10.56
C ILE A 391 17.58 7.64 11.07
N ASN A 392 17.45 7.56 12.40
CA ASN A 392 16.23 7.09 13.03
C ASN A 392 15.10 8.10 12.87
N THR A 393 13.97 7.63 12.38
CA THR A 393 12.76 8.43 12.15
C THR A 393 11.74 8.34 13.28
N GLY A 394 12.01 7.52 14.31
CA GLY A 394 11.22 7.45 15.54
C GLY A 394 11.37 8.70 16.41
N THR A 395 10.57 8.81 17.45
CA THR A 395 10.59 9.95 18.39
C THR A 395 11.16 9.59 19.76
N ASP A 396 11.24 8.31 20.10
CA ASP A 396 11.80 7.84 21.36
C ASP A 396 13.33 7.74 21.30
N PHE A 397 14.01 8.71 21.91
CA PHE A 397 15.46 8.74 22.00
C PHE A 397 16.02 7.53 22.75
N SER A 398 15.39 7.15 23.87
CA SER A 398 15.89 6.07 24.71
C SER A 398 15.82 4.73 23.98
N ALA A 399 14.70 4.45 23.32
CA ALA A 399 14.53 3.24 22.53
C ALA A 399 15.53 3.18 21.36
N TRP A 400 15.73 4.30 20.64
CA TRP A 400 16.72 4.39 19.56
C TRP A 400 18.15 4.14 20.09
N HIS A 401 18.57 4.89 21.10
CA HIS A 401 19.93 4.81 21.64
C HIS A 401 20.25 3.40 22.17
N GLN A 402 19.32 2.78 22.92
CA GLN A 402 19.47 1.39 23.36
C GLN A 402 19.56 0.39 22.19
N THR A 403 18.78 0.63 21.13
CA THR A 403 18.84 -0.22 19.94
C THR A 403 20.20 -0.14 19.26
N VAL A 404 20.79 1.06 19.12
CA VAL A 404 22.14 1.25 18.55
C VAL A 404 23.19 0.53 19.37
N LEU A 405 23.16 0.71 20.70
CA LEU A 405 24.11 0.05 21.62
C LEU A 405 24.00 -1.47 21.60
N ASN A 406 22.79 -1.98 21.77
CA ASN A 406 22.55 -3.44 21.88
C ASN A 406 22.78 -4.19 20.57
N SER A 407 22.64 -3.50 19.41
CA SER A 407 22.89 -4.09 18.10
C SER A 407 24.34 -3.95 17.63
N GLY A 408 25.17 -3.22 18.38
CA GLY A 408 26.58 -2.99 18.04
C GLY A 408 26.77 -2.10 16.79
N TYR A 409 25.80 -1.23 16.47
CA TYR A 409 25.91 -0.29 15.36
C TYR A 409 26.92 0.81 15.69
N ASN A 410 27.60 1.33 14.65
CA ASN A 410 28.58 2.39 14.85
C ASN A 410 27.91 3.71 15.25
N GLN A 411 28.01 4.09 16.50
CA GLN A 411 27.37 5.28 17.09
C GLN A 411 27.73 6.59 16.37
N GLU A 412 28.90 6.69 15.75
CA GLU A 412 29.34 7.88 15.01
C GLU A 412 28.59 8.08 13.70
N ASN A 413 27.94 7.03 13.20
CA ASN A 413 27.19 7.05 11.94
C ASN A 413 25.67 6.89 12.16
N GLU A 414 25.20 6.94 13.40
CA GLU A 414 23.78 6.79 13.74
C GLU A 414 23.27 8.03 14.45
N TYR A 415 22.15 8.56 13.93
CA TYR A 415 21.54 9.80 14.40
C TYR A 415 20.03 9.63 14.53
N GLN A 416 19.41 10.52 15.34
CA GLN A 416 17.96 10.62 15.40
C GLN A 416 17.50 11.98 14.88
N LEU A 417 16.34 12.02 14.22
CA LEU A 417 15.70 13.28 13.85
C LEU A 417 15.23 14.05 15.10
N GLN A 418 15.63 15.31 15.25
CA GLN A 418 15.13 16.16 16.32
C GLN A 418 13.61 16.40 16.19
N ASN A 419 13.15 16.68 14.97
CA ASN A 419 11.73 16.85 14.65
C ASN A 419 11.37 15.90 13.51
N SER A 420 10.86 14.72 13.88
CA SER A 420 10.54 13.64 12.92
C SER A 420 9.52 14.08 11.87
N THR A 421 8.46 14.80 12.25
CA THR A 421 7.40 15.21 11.32
C THR A 421 7.91 16.20 10.28
N THR A 422 8.60 17.26 10.72
CA THR A 422 9.15 18.27 9.82
C THR A 422 10.20 17.66 8.89
N ALA A 423 11.08 16.82 9.43
CA ALA A 423 12.15 16.20 8.67
C ALA A 423 11.63 15.16 7.65
N LYS A 424 10.65 14.34 8.01
CA LYS A 424 9.99 13.42 7.07
C LYS A 424 9.40 14.15 5.87
N ASN A 425 8.80 15.32 6.09
CA ASN A 425 8.29 16.15 5.00
C ASN A 425 9.40 16.79 4.17
N ALA A 426 10.43 17.33 4.81
CA ALA A 426 11.53 18.04 4.13
C ALA A 426 12.42 17.12 3.30
N LEU A 427 12.70 15.90 3.80
CA LEU A 427 13.44 14.86 3.09
C LEU A 427 12.54 13.93 2.29
N PHE A 428 11.22 14.18 2.29
CA PHE A 428 10.25 13.36 1.60
C PHE A 428 10.39 11.87 1.95
N ILE A 429 10.44 11.53 3.27
CA ILE A 429 10.57 10.15 3.74
C ILE A 429 9.19 9.48 3.68
N ASN A 430 8.89 8.86 2.55
CA ASN A 430 7.62 8.22 2.21
C ASN A 430 7.68 6.68 2.17
N SER A 431 8.86 6.11 2.35
CA SER A 431 9.12 4.67 2.32
C SER A 431 10.09 4.30 3.42
N ALA A 432 9.89 3.14 4.02
CA ALA A 432 10.78 2.60 5.04
C ALA A 432 12.19 2.30 4.49
N ASN A 433 12.28 1.91 3.21
CA ASN A 433 13.54 1.54 2.55
C ASN A 433 14.20 2.70 1.80
N LYS A 434 13.76 3.93 2.08
CA LYS A 434 14.31 5.11 1.41
C LYS A 434 15.80 5.29 1.71
N ALA A 435 16.56 5.65 0.66
CA ALA A 435 17.92 6.12 0.74
C ALA A 435 18.11 7.39 -0.10
N MET A 436 19.05 8.23 0.28
CA MET A 436 19.48 9.41 -0.48
C MET A 436 20.98 9.34 -0.68
N ILE A 437 21.46 9.68 -1.88
CA ILE A 437 22.88 9.79 -2.20
C ILE A 437 23.20 11.26 -2.36
N VAL A 438 24.15 11.74 -1.57
CA VAL A 438 24.52 13.17 -1.50
C VAL A 438 26.03 13.27 -1.68
N ASP A 439 26.51 14.25 -2.43
CA ASP A 439 27.95 14.49 -2.58
C ASP A 439 28.56 15.17 -1.34
N LYS A 440 29.88 15.35 -1.35
CA LYS A 440 30.61 16.03 -0.26
C LYS A 440 30.17 17.49 -0.04
N GLY A 441 29.59 18.12 -1.06
CA GLY A 441 29.11 19.52 -0.99
C GLY A 441 27.68 19.63 -0.47
N GLY A 442 27.03 18.52 -0.17
CA GLY A 442 25.63 18.49 0.22
C GLY A 442 24.66 18.55 -0.96
N ILE A 443 25.15 18.47 -2.18
CA ILE A 443 24.29 18.40 -3.38
C ILE A 443 23.72 16.99 -3.50
N ILE A 444 22.42 16.89 -3.67
CA ILE A 444 21.72 15.62 -3.85
C ILE A 444 22.07 15.05 -5.23
N LEU A 445 22.60 13.85 -5.23
CA LEU A 445 22.85 13.06 -6.45
C LEU A 445 21.64 12.19 -6.77
N GLU A 446 21.03 11.60 -5.75
CA GLU A 446 19.79 10.80 -5.84
C GLU A 446 18.97 11.03 -4.57
N GLY A 447 17.81 11.63 -4.70
CA GLY A 447 17.01 12.06 -3.55
C GLY A 447 15.97 11.04 -3.09
N ASN A 448 15.64 10.03 -3.90
CA ASN A 448 14.57 9.11 -3.58
C ASN A 448 14.78 7.70 -4.13
N SER A 449 15.79 7.02 -3.64
CA SER A 449 16.08 5.64 -4.00
C SER A 449 15.58 4.65 -2.96
N ASN A 450 15.39 3.40 -3.39
CA ASN A 450 15.12 2.27 -2.48
C ASN A 450 16.40 1.46 -2.29
N LEU A 451 16.84 1.32 -1.05
CA LEU A 451 18.08 0.64 -0.68
C LEU A 451 18.15 -0.83 -1.14
N PHE A 452 17.01 -1.50 -1.25
CA PHE A 452 16.90 -2.89 -1.66
C PHE A 452 16.62 -3.06 -3.17
N ASN A 453 16.57 -1.95 -3.93
CA ASN A 453 16.40 -2.04 -5.38
C ASN A 453 17.66 -2.65 -6.01
N GLN A 454 17.47 -3.58 -6.95
CA GLN A 454 18.57 -4.22 -7.70
C GLN A 454 19.49 -3.22 -8.41
N ASN A 455 18.94 -2.07 -8.83
CA ASN A 455 19.71 -1.01 -9.50
C ASN A 455 20.45 -0.07 -8.53
N PHE A 456 20.31 -0.23 -7.20
CA PHE A 456 20.93 0.69 -6.24
C PHE A 456 22.46 0.66 -6.33
N GLU A 457 23.04 -0.52 -6.47
CA GLU A 457 24.50 -0.67 -6.64
C GLU A 457 24.99 -0.04 -7.94
N SER A 458 24.20 -0.14 -9.03
CA SER A 458 24.53 0.54 -10.31
C SER A 458 24.49 2.07 -10.16
N LEU A 459 23.60 2.64 -9.34
CA LEU A 459 23.60 4.07 -9.03
C LEU A 459 24.87 4.48 -8.28
N LEU A 460 25.28 3.73 -7.25
CA LEU A 460 26.52 3.99 -6.51
C LEU A 460 27.73 4.00 -7.45
N LEU A 461 27.89 2.98 -8.29
CA LEU A 461 28.95 2.92 -9.30
C LEU A 461 28.89 4.10 -10.27
N GLY A 462 27.70 4.44 -10.76
CA GLY A 462 27.49 5.56 -11.68
C GLY A 462 27.96 6.90 -11.11
N TYR A 463 27.67 7.17 -9.84
CA TYR A 463 28.08 8.41 -9.17
C TYR A 463 29.55 8.43 -8.71
N LEU A 464 30.21 7.28 -8.55
CA LEU A 464 31.67 7.24 -8.35
C LEU A 464 32.42 7.64 -9.61
N ASN A 465 31.91 7.25 -10.77
CA ASN A 465 32.55 7.50 -12.08
C ASN A 465 32.24 8.91 -12.65
N LYS A 466 31.25 9.62 -12.11
CA LYS A 466 31.01 11.03 -12.47
C LYS A 466 32.00 11.91 -11.70
N LYS A 467 32.94 12.53 -12.44
CA LYS A 467 33.84 13.55 -11.91
C LYS A 467 33.12 14.85 -11.65
#